data_1466b1b9a0e6622df0800715d264279a
#
_entry.id   1466b1b9a0e6622df0800715d264279a
#
_cell.length_a   1.000
_cell.length_b   1.000
_cell.length_c   1.000
_cell.angle_alpha   90.00
_cell.angle_beta   90.00
_cell.angle_gamma   90.00
#
_symmetry.space_group_name_H-M   'P 1'
#
loop_
_entity.id
_entity.type
_entity.pdbx_description
1 polymer ?
#
loop_
_entity_poly.entity_id
_entity_poly.type
_entity_poly.pdbx_seq_one_letter_code
_entity_poly.pdbx_strand_id
1 'polypeptide(L)'
;MCLRLLFVLKLPAGAGDTVIYEQLATNWLKHGKYAMDVGGVPVPVNLRVPGYPAFLALVYALTGRIGEPARIFVMLGQVVVDLATSLAIGAVAALLVTLCDPRAKPKRAFTAGLWLAVLCPFTANYVAVPLTETWAIFFGAVAMIILVLVATLSRDEGREVFQGSGSTGKGYWTLSALAGLVVGIGTLFRPETPLLLITTLAVMGFWMLRHGEWKRWLLTGLLMGCACAVPLVPWAIRNAVTLHEFQPLAPKDATLPGEIDPKGFMAWERTWLYRVRDCYLVPWKLNDESIGLDDIPAEAFDTPEEKERVAAVLEQYNDDLTLNEEEDEVFAQLARERTARHPLRTYLWIPLRRVVRMWFTPRIELLPVSGNVFPLAKMWDEDPVDQGVTTFFFFLNIFYLVLAAWGVWKLWKWPGVRAALAVLLFYILARTVFLTTVETPEPRYVLECFPALLAFGAQVFALHDSNQKPA
;
A
#
# COMPACT_ATOMS: atom_id res chain seq x y z
N MET A 1 20.60 6.93 -4.69
CA MET A 1 20.55 7.06 -6.15
C MET A 1 21.08 5.81 -6.85
N CYS A 2 22.32 5.36 -6.61
CA CYS A 2 22.91 4.21 -7.32
C CYS A 2 22.01 2.94 -7.31
N LEU A 3 21.47 2.55 -6.15
CA LEU A 3 20.58 1.39 -6.04
C LEU A 3 19.34 1.49 -6.94
N ARG A 4 18.67 2.67 -6.99
CA ARG A 4 17.50 2.91 -7.85
C ARG A 4 17.86 2.82 -9.34
N LEU A 5 18.96 3.45 -9.73
CA LEU A 5 19.44 3.38 -11.11
C LEU A 5 19.85 1.96 -11.49
N LEU A 6 20.41 1.19 -10.55
CA LEU A 6 20.71 -0.23 -10.78
C LEU A 6 19.42 -1.00 -11.12
N PHE A 7 18.34 -0.84 -10.34
CA PHE A 7 17.06 -1.49 -10.63
C PHE A 7 16.50 -1.04 -11.98
N VAL A 8 16.43 0.28 -12.24
CA VAL A 8 15.88 0.83 -13.49
C VAL A 8 16.64 0.34 -14.73
N LEU A 9 17.97 0.24 -14.66
CA LEU A 9 18.81 -0.07 -15.83
C LEU A 9 19.08 -1.56 -16.01
N LYS A 10 19.00 -2.37 -14.94
CA LYS A 10 19.36 -3.79 -14.98
C LYS A 10 18.20 -4.74 -14.71
N LEU A 11 17.18 -4.28 -14.01
CA LEU A 11 16.06 -5.09 -13.55
C LEU A 11 14.71 -4.34 -13.76
N PRO A 12 14.48 -3.72 -14.95
CA PRO A 12 13.18 -3.15 -15.23
C PRO A 12 12.14 -4.27 -15.29
N ALA A 13 11.00 -4.05 -14.62
CA ALA A 13 9.92 -5.01 -14.59
C ALA A 13 8.61 -4.39 -15.11
N GLY A 14 7.65 -5.23 -15.45
CA GLY A 14 6.27 -4.90 -15.72
C GLY A 14 5.36 -5.73 -14.84
N ALA A 15 4.16 -5.25 -14.60
CA ALA A 15 3.09 -5.97 -13.91
C ALA A 15 1.82 -5.90 -14.77
N GLY A 16 0.84 -6.77 -14.52
CA GLY A 16 -0.45 -6.72 -15.24
C GLY A 16 -1.11 -5.34 -15.16
N ASP A 17 -1.10 -4.72 -13.97
CA ASP A 17 -1.60 -3.35 -13.78
C ASP A 17 -0.89 -2.30 -14.65
N THR A 18 0.38 -2.50 -15.03
CA THR A 18 1.14 -1.56 -15.88
C THR A 18 0.43 -1.32 -17.20
N VAL A 19 -0.05 -2.39 -17.84
CA VAL A 19 -0.73 -2.31 -19.15
C VAL A 19 -2.02 -1.49 -19.03
N ILE A 20 -2.79 -1.70 -17.95
CA ILE A 20 -4.02 -0.95 -17.68
C ILE A 20 -3.71 0.54 -17.51
N TYR A 21 -2.72 0.90 -16.69
CA TYR A 21 -2.34 2.30 -16.48
C TYR A 21 -1.83 2.97 -17.78
N GLU A 22 -1.02 2.26 -18.57
CA GLU A 22 -0.49 2.76 -19.84
C GLU A 22 -1.60 3.00 -20.85
N GLN A 23 -2.60 2.11 -20.93
CA GLN A 23 -3.73 2.26 -21.84
C GLN A 23 -4.62 3.44 -21.42
N LEU A 24 -4.94 3.57 -20.13
CA LEU A 24 -5.70 4.70 -19.58
C LEU A 24 -5.00 6.03 -19.88
N ALA A 25 -3.69 6.12 -19.66
CA ALA A 25 -2.89 7.32 -19.93
C ALA A 25 -2.84 7.64 -21.42
N THR A 26 -2.69 6.63 -22.26
CA THR A 26 -2.61 6.76 -23.73
C THR A 26 -3.92 7.29 -24.28
N ASN A 27 -5.04 6.70 -23.89
CA ASN A 27 -6.37 7.11 -24.33
C ASN A 27 -6.73 8.52 -23.82
N TRP A 28 -6.32 8.83 -22.59
CA TRP A 28 -6.51 10.17 -22.05
C TRP A 28 -5.74 11.22 -22.84
N LEU A 29 -4.48 10.94 -23.18
CA LEU A 29 -3.65 11.88 -23.94
C LEU A 29 -4.08 12.01 -25.40
N LYS A 30 -4.40 10.88 -26.10
CA LYS A 30 -4.72 10.88 -27.53
C LYS A 30 -6.15 11.29 -27.84
N HIS A 31 -7.09 10.86 -27.01
CA HIS A 31 -8.53 10.99 -27.28
C HIS A 31 -9.27 11.91 -26.29
N GLY A 32 -8.57 12.43 -25.27
CA GLY A 32 -9.19 13.21 -24.19
C GLY A 32 -10.14 12.38 -23.31
N LYS A 33 -10.10 11.03 -23.42
CA LYS A 33 -11.01 10.12 -22.75
C LYS A 33 -10.24 9.21 -21.78
N TYR A 34 -10.66 9.16 -20.53
CA TYR A 34 -10.19 8.16 -19.58
C TYR A 34 -10.92 6.84 -19.87
N ALA A 35 -10.31 5.97 -20.64
CA ALA A 35 -10.97 4.85 -21.30
C ALA A 35 -10.04 3.63 -21.46
N MET A 36 -10.63 2.43 -21.53
CA MET A 36 -9.98 1.20 -21.98
C MET A 36 -10.43 0.87 -23.40
N ASP A 37 -9.58 0.21 -24.18
CA ASP A 37 -9.94 -0.24 -25.53
C ASP A 37 -10.68 -1.58 -25.44
N VAL A 38 -11.89 -1.61 -25.95
CA VAL A 38 -12.71 -2.81 -26.07
C VAL A 38 -13.06 -2.99 -27.55
N GLY A 39 -12.57 -4.05 -28.17
CA GLY A 39 -12.76 -4.26 -29.62
C GLY A 39 -12.20 -3.14 -30.50
N GLY A 40 -11.14 -2.43 -30.05
CA GLY A 40 -10.53 -1.32 -30.78
C GLY A 40 -11.25 0.03 -30.60
N VAL A 41 -12.26 0.11 -29.71
CA VAL A 41 -13.00 1.34 -29.41
C VAL A 41 -12.70 1.77 -27.95
N PRO A 42 -12.32 3.04 -27.70
CA PRO A 42 -12.09 3.54 -26.34
C PRO A 42 -13.41 3.72 -25.58
N VAL A 43 -13.67 2.80 -24.64
CA VAL A 43 -14.82 2.78 -23.74
C VAL A 43 -14.45 3.46 -22.42
N PRO A 44 -15.18 4.52 -21.98
CA PRO A 44 -14.92 5.18 -20.72
C PRO A 44 -15.08 4.24 -19.53
N VAL A 45 -14.15 4.28 -18.58
CA VAL A 45 -14.12 3.42 -17.40
C VAL A 45 -13.74 4.20 -16.13
N ASN A 46 -13.94 3.57 -14.96
CA ASN A 46 -13.48 4.08 -13.65
C ASN A 46 -12.67 3.02 -12.86
N LEU A 47 -12.11 2.03 -13.56
CA LEU A 47 -11.36 0.88 -13.01
C LEU A 47 -10.25 1.26 -12.04
N ARG A 48 -9.60 2.39 -12.28
CA ARG A 48 -8.49 2.92 -11.47
C ARG A 48 -8.71 4.41 -11.23
N VAL A 49 -8.22 4.91 -10.09
CA VAL A 49 -8.17 6.35 -9.81
C VAL A 49 -7.15 7.05 -10.71
N PRO A 50 -7.35 8.35 -11.05
CA PRO A 50 -6.67 8.99 -12.19
C PRO A 50 -5.23 9.46 -11.92
N GLY A 51 -4.74 9.45 -10.67
CA GLY A 51 -3.45 10.07 -10.33
C GLY A 51 -2.26 9.46 -11.06
N TYR A 52 -2.17 8.13 -11.08
CA TYR A 52 -1.05 7.47 -11.75
C TYR A 52 -1.16 7.54 -13.28
N PRO A 53 -2.31 7.28 -13.92
CA PRO A 53 -2.48 7.56 -15.36
C PRO A 53 -2.20 9.01 -15.74
N ALA A 54 -2.53 10.00 -14.90
CA ALA A 54 -2.18 11.40 -15.13
C ALA A 54 -0.66 11.64 -15.13
N PHE A 55 0.06 11.01 -14.19
CA PHE A 55 1.53 11.05 -14.17
C PHE A 55 2.12 10.43 -15.44
N LEU A 56 1.63 9.28 -15.89
CA LEU A 56 2.07 8.65 -17.14
C LEU A 56 1.79 9.57 -18.34
N ALA A 57 0.57 10.10 -18.45
CA ALA A 57 0.18 11.02 -19.52
C ALA A 57 1.06 12.27 -19.56
N LEU A 58 1.42 12.83 -18.39
CA LEU A 58 2.36 13.94 -18.30
C LEU A 58 3.75 13.56 -18.83
N VAL A 59 4.30 12.41 -18.44
CA VAL A 59 5.59 11.93 -18.93
C VAL A 59 5.54 11.69 -20.44
N TYR A 60 4.45 11.13 -20.96
CA TYR A 60 4.26 10.91 -22.39
C TYR A 60 4.21 12.22 -23.17
N ALA A 61 3.49 13.22 -22.66
CA ALA A 61 3.42 14.55 -23.27
C ALA A 61 4.78 15.25 -23.30
N LEU A 62 5.57 15.14 -22.21
CA LEU A 62 6.89 15.78 -22.11
C LEU A 62 7.95 15.10 -22.97
N THR A 63 7.86 13.79 -23.15
CA THR A 63 8.87 13.01 -23.90
C THR A 63 8.52 12.77 -25.36
N GLY A 64 7.25 12.96 -25.73
CA GLY A 64 6.71 12.59 -27.04
C GLY A 64 6.69 11.08 -27.30
N ARG A 65 6.88 10.26 -26.27
CA ARG A 65 6.90 8.79 -26.33
C ARG A 65 5.75 8.22 -25.53
N ILE A 66 5.18 7.10 -25.97
CA ILE A 66 4.01 6.48 -25.36
C ILE A 66 4.29 4.99 -25.14
N GLY A 67 3.81 4.43 -24.01
CA GLY A 67 3.94 3.03 -23.66
C GLY A 67 5.38 2.61 -23.38
N GLU A 68 5.78 1.43 -23.83
CA GLU A 68 7.08 0.84 -23.54
C GLU A 68 8.29 1.76 -23.80
N PRO A 69 8.38 2.52 -24.92
CA PRO A 69 9.48 3.47 -25.16
C PRO A 69 9.55 4.62 -24.15
N ALA A 70 8.46 4.90 -23.42
CA ALA A 70 8.41 5.94 -22.40
C ALA A 70 8.74 5.41 -21.00
N ARG A 71 8.70 4.10 -20.74
CA ARG A 71 8.86 3.50 -19.40
C ARG A 71 10.12 3.96 -18.69
N ILE A 72 11.24 4.10 -19.41
CA ILE A 72 12.50 4.56 -18.79
C ILE A 72 12.34 5.97 -18.17
N PHE A 73 11.62 6.87 -18.80
CA PHE A 73 11.38 8.22 -18.30
C PHE A 73 10.41 8.22 -17.12
N VAL A 74 9.40 7.34 -17.15
CA VAL A 74 8.49 7.09 -16.04
C VAL A 74 9.28 6.61 -14.81
N MET A 75 10.13 5.60 -14.98
CA MET A 75 10.96 5.04 -13.92
C MET A 75 11.95 6.10 -13.37
N LEU A 76 12.56 6.93 -14.21
CA LEU A 76 13.43 8.02 -13.76
C LEU A 76 12.64 9.07 -12.96
N GLY A 77 11.41 9.40 -13.36
CA GLY A 77 10.50 10.24 -12.58
C GLY A 77 10.20 9.61 -11.21
N GLN A 78 9.94 8.30 -11.17
CA GLN A 78 9.74 7.56 -9.93
C GLN A 78 11.00 7.54 -9.03
N VAL A 79 12.21 7.50 -9.61
CA VAL A 79 13.46 7.65 -8.83
C VAL A 79 13.49 8.99 -8.08
N VAL A 80 13.10 10.10 -8.73
CA VAL A 80 13.06 11.41 -8.09
C VAL A 80 12.06 11.42 -6.93
N VAL A 81 10.88 10.84 -7.12
CA VAL A 81 9.84 10.75 -6.10
C VAL A 81 10.29 9.89 -4.92
N ASP A 82 10.95 8.75 -5.15
CA ASP A 82 11.47 7.89 -4.08
C ASP A 82 12.63 8.54 -3.30
N LEU A 83 13.47 9.33 -3.98
CA LEU A 83 14.49 10.13 -3.27
C LEU A 83 13.85 11.19 -2.38
N ALA A 84 12.77 11.86 -2.83
CA ALA A 84 11.99 12.77 -1.99
C ALA A 84 11.32 12.02 -0.82
N THR A 85 10.83 10.81 -1.05
CA THR A 85 10.32 9.92 0.01
C THR A 85 11.40 9.61 1.05
N SER A 86 12.62 9.32 0.61
CA SER A 86 13.74 9.05 1.51
C SER A 86 14.06 10.26 2.41
N LEU A 87 13.97 11.49 1.87
CA LEU A 87 14.10 12.74 2.65
C LEU A 87 12.93 12.90 3.64
N ALA A 88 11.69 12.60 3.21
CA ALA A 88 10.53 12.65 4.09
C ALA A 88 10.64 11.66 5.25
N ILE A 89 11.13 10.45 5.02
CA ILE A 89 11.40 9.45 6.08
C ILE A 89 12.43 9.97 7.08
N GLY A 90 13.51 10.59 6.59
CA GLY A 90 14.48 11.27 7.45
C GLY A 90 13.83 12.39 8.30
N ALA A 91 12.91 13.16 7.71
CA ALA A 91 12.18 14.21 8.41
C ALA A 91 11.23 13.64 9.49
N VAL A 92 10.52 12.55 9.21
CA VAL A 92 9.71 11.84 10.24
C VAL A 92 10.60 11.39 11.39
N ALA A 93 11.76 10.78 11.08
CA ALA A 93 12.70 10.31 12.09
C ALA A 93 13.23 11.47 12.96
N ALA A 94 13.58 12.60 12.35
CA ALA A 94 14.01 13.80 13.06
C ALA A 94 12.91 14.39 13.94
N LEU A 95 11.68 14.44 13.44
CA LEU A 95 10.53 14.92 14.19
C LEU A 95 10.27 14.08 15.44
N LEU A 96 10.32 12.74 15.32
CA LEU A 96 10.13 11.83 16.46
C LEU A 96 11.16 12.07 17.56
N VAL A 97 12.45 12.26 17.21
CA VAL A 97 13.51 12.58 18.18
C VAL A 97 13.29 13.95 18.84
N THR A 98 12.88 14.96 18.08
CA THR A 98 12.61 16.31 18.62
C THR A 98 11.50 16.27 19.66
N LEU A 99 10.50 15.39 19.48
CA LEU A 99 9.41 15.20 20.44
C LEU A 99 9.84 14.39 21.68
N CYS A 100 10.94 13.65 21.61
CA CYS A 100 11.48 12.94 22.77
C CYS A 100 12.20 13.91 23.73
N ASP A 101 13.19 14.64 23.21
CA ASP A 101 14.07 15.50 23.98
C ASP A 101 14.39 16.77 23.17
N PRO A 102 14.06 17.96 23.69
CA PRO A 102 14.42 19.24 23.04
C PRO A 102 15.93 19.43 22.84
N ARG A 103 16.75 18.73 23.63
CA ARG A 103 18.23 18.73 23.49
C ARG A 103 18.76 17.67 22.52
N ALA A 104 17.90 16.81 22.01
CA ALA A 104 18.29 15.75 21.09
C ALA A 104 18.88 16.33 19.79
N LYS A 105 19.67 15.50 19.12
CA LYS A 105 20.31 15.88 17.84
C LYS A 105 19.47 15.35 16.67
N PRO A 106 18.45 16.08 16.18
CA PRO A 106 17.54 15.61 15.13
C PRO A 106 18.28 15.27 13.82
N LYS A 107 19.43 15.91 13.58
CA LYS A 107 20.29 15.64 12.44
C LYS A 107 20.76 14.16 12.38
N ARG A 108 21.03 13.52 13.53
CA ARG A 108 21.41 12.09 13.56
C ARG A 108 20.24 11.20 13.16
N ALA A 109 19.05 11.49 13.70
CA ALA A 109 17.85 10.74 13.35
C ALA A 109 17.49 10.91 11.86
N PHE A 110 17.56 12.14 11.36
CA PHE A 110 17.37 12.43 9.94
C PHE A 110 18.34 11.61 9.08
N THR A 111 19.64 11.68 9.37
CA THR A 111 20.67 10.98 8.60
C THR A 111 20.46 9.47 8.66
N ALA A 112 20.16 8.92 9.85
CA ALA A 112 19.88 7.48 9.99
C ALA A 112 18.63 7.06 9.21
N GLY A 113 17.53 7.81 9.31
CA GLY A 113 16.30 7.55 8.55
C GLY A 113 16.52 7.63 7.03
N LEU A 114 17.24 8.65 6.58
CA LEU A 114 17.64 8.82 5.19
C LEU A 114 18.45 7.61 4.68
N TRP A 115 19.47 7.17 5.42
CA TRP A 115 20.29 6.03 5.00
C TRP A 115 19.52 4.71 5.02
N LEU A 116 18.68 4.48 6.04
CA LEU A 116 17.82 3.30 6.06
C LEU A 116 16.87 3.27 4.85
N ALA A 117 16.30 4.42 4.46
CA ALA A 117 15.43 4.52 3.30
C ALA A 117 16.22 4.37 1.98
N VAL A 118 17.39 5.02 1.87
CA VAL A 118 18.23 4.96 0.67
C VAL A 118 18.75 3.54 0.41
N LEU A 119 19.02 2.77 1.47
CA LEU A 119 19.53 1.40 1.38
C LEU A 119 18.42 0.34 1.36
N CYS A 120 17.14 0.70 1.59
CA CYS A 120 16.03 -0.24 1.57
C CYS A 120 15.74 -0.72 0.13
N PRO A 121 16.02 -1.99 -0.22
CA PRO A 121 15.76 -2.47 -1.56
C PRO A 121 14.27 -2.67 -1.83
N PHE A 122 13.46 -2.88 -0.78
CA PHE A 122 12.05 -3.21 -0.88
C PHE A 122 11.18 -2.06 -1.42
N THR A 123 11.54 -0.81 -1.14
CA THR A 123 10.90 0.36 -1.75
C THR A 123 11.63 0.79 -3.03
N ALA A 124 12.95 0.58 -3.07
CA ALA A 124 13.78 1.01 -4.17
C ALA A 124 13.56 0.22 -5.47
N ASN A 125 13.18 -1.05 -5.41
CA ASN A 125 12.91 -1.86 -6.60
C ASN A 125 11.61 -1.43 -7.32
N TYR A 126 10.63 -0.87 -6.59
CA TYR A 126 9.38 -0.40 -7.19
C TYR A 126 9.54 0.86 -8.07
N VAL A 127 10.68 1.54 -8.03
CA VAL A 127 10.94 2.61 -8.99
C VAL A 127 11.16 2.07 -10.42
N ALA A 128 11.50 0.80 -10.56
CA ALA A 128 11.78 0.13 -11.82
C ALA A 128 10.54 -0.57 -12.42
N VAL A 129 9.36 -0.30 -11.88
CA VAL A 129 8.08 -0.82 -12.37
C VAL A 129 7.09 0.33 -12.49
N PRO A 130 6.38 0.51 -13.61
CA PRO A 130 5.34 1.52 -13.74
C PRO A 130 4.09 1.15 -12.93
N LEU A 131 4.13 1.43 -11.61
CA LEU A 131 3.06 1.14 -10.63
C LEU A 131 2.88 2.31 -9.66
N THR A 132 1.78 2.26 -8.90
CA THR A 132 1.37 3.32 -7.96
C THR A 132 2.17 3.39 -6.67
N GLU A 133 2.89 2.32 -6.29
CA GLU A 133 3.53 2.13 -4.99
C GLU A 133 4.47 3.27 -4.62
N THR A 134 5.33 3.69 -5.54
CA THR A 134 6.29 4.78 -5.29
C THR A 134 5.60 6.09 -4.88
N TRP A 135 4.50 6.43 -5.55
CA TRP A 135 3.71 7.61 -5.25
C TRP A 135 2.89 7.47 -3.96
N ALA A 136 2.31 6.29 -3.73
CA ALA A 136 1.57 6.02 -2.50
C ALA A 136 2.46 6.15 -1.26
N ILE A 137 3.67 5.58 -1.31
CA ILE A 137 4.66 5.66 -0.23
C ILE A 137 5.09 7.12 -0.02
N PHE A 138 5.28 7.90 -1.09
CA PHE A 138 5.63 9.32 -1.03
C PHE A 138 4.54 10.14 -0.32
N PHE A 139 3.29 10.09 -0.81
CA PHE A 139 2.19 10.83 -0.18
C PHE A 139 1.93 10.38 1.25
N GLY A 140 2.06 9.07 1.53
CA GLY A 140 2.01 8.52 2.87
C GLY A 140 3.07 9.10 3.81
N ALA A 141 4.34 9.16 3.37
CA ALA A 141 5.44 9.73 4.16
C ALA A 141 5.26 11.23 4.43
N VAL A 142 4.84 12.01 3.44
CA VAL A 142 4.55 13.45 3.60
C VAL A 142 3.36 13.66 4.54
N ALA A 143 2.28 12.88 4.36
CA ALA A 143 1.12 12.93 5.24
C ALA A 143 1.49 12.61 6.69
N MET A 144 2.35 11.59 6.93
CA MET A 144 2.80 11.22 8.28
C MET A 144 3.50 12.36 8.99
N ILE A 145 4.34 13.17 8.30
CA ILE A 145 4.96 14.36 8.89
C ILE A 145 3.90 15.33 9.41
N ILE A 146 2.93 15.67 8.56
CA ILE A 146 1.92 16.67 8.87
C ILE A 146 0.97 16.17 9.96
N LEU A 147 0.53 14.91 9.86
CA LEU A 147 -0.40 14.30 10.81
C LEU A 147 0.22 14.14 12.21
N VAL A 148 1.50 13.79 12.29
CA VAL A 148 2.25 13.75 13.55
C VAL A 148 2.32 15.15 14.18
N LEU A 149 2.59 16.19 13.37
CA LEU A 149 2.58 17.57 13.86
C LEU A 149 1.19 17.99 14.37
N VAL A 150 0.12 17.72 13.61
CA VAL A 150 -1.25 18.05 14.01
C VAL A 150 -1.64 17.32 15.30
N ALA A 151 -1.36 16.03 15.40
CA ALA A 151 -1.67 15.23 16.57
C ALA A 151 -0.88 15.73 17.81
N THR A 152 0.37 16.15 17.63
CA THR A 152 1.19 16.71 18.72
C THR A 152 0.67 18.07 19.15
N LEU A 153 0.36 18.97 18.21
CA LEU A 153 -0.18 20.31 18.50
C LEU A 153 -1.62 20.27 19.07
N SER A 154 -2.32 19.18 18.93
CA SER A 154 -3.64 19.00 19.54
C SER A 154 -3.56 18.83 21.07
N ARG A 155 -2.39 18.51 21.62
CA ARG A 155 -2.14 18.35 23.07
C ARG A 155 -1.48 19.59 23.63
N ASP A 156 -1.76 19.92 24.88
CA ASP A 156 -1.16 21.10 25.58
C ASP A 156 0.36 20.94 25.71
N GLU A 157 0.84 19.74 26.06
CA GLU A 157 2.28 19.44 26.12
C GLU A 157 3.01 19.69 24.79
N GLY A 158 2.33 19.45 23.65
CA GLY A 158 2.90 19.67 22.32
C GLY A 158 2.96 21.15 21.93
N ARG A 159 2.08 21.99 22.51
CA ARG A 159 2.11 23.45 22.30
C ARG A 159 3.34 24.09 22.93
N GLU A 160 3.78 23.61 24.08
CA GLU A 160 5.00 24.11 24.74
C GLU A 160 6.26 23.86 23.93
N VAL A 161 6.37 22.72 23.26
CA VAL A 161 7.52 22.39 22.42
C VAL A 161 7.69 23.32 21.22
N PHE A 162 6.57 23.91 20.71
CA PHE A 162 6.55 24.78 19.53
C PHE A 162 6.21 26.27 19.86
N GLN A 163 6.14 26.66 21.13
CA GLN A 163 5.75 28.02 21.57
C GLN A 163 6.69 29.16 21.13
N GLY A 164 7.78 28.90 20.43
CA GLY A 164 8.64 29.95 19.86
C GLY A 164 8.08 30.73 18.66
N SER A 165 6.95 30.31 18.06
CA SER A 165 6.30 31.01 16.94
C SER A 165 4.89 31.46 17.33
N GLY A 166 4.67 32.76 17.53
CA GLY A 166 3.43 33.40 17.99
C GLY A 166 2.16 33.19 17.12
N SER A 167 1.98 32.05 16.44
CA SER A 167 0.83 31.75 15.60
C SER A 167 0.26 30.33 15.79
N THR A 168 0.30 29.77 16.98
CA THR A 168 -0.07 28.38 17.26
C THR A 168 -1.48 28.01 16.79
N GLY A 169 -2.46 28.89 16.85
CA GLY A 169 -3.83 28.60 16.39
C GLY A 169 -3.97 28.52 14.89
N LYS A 170 -3.46 29.50 14.14
CA LYS A 170 -3.53 29.50 12.66
C LYS A 170 -2.73 28.35 12.06
N GLY A 171 -1.52 28.08 12.57
CA GLY A 171 -0.68 26.99 12.12
C GLY A 171 -1.34 25.61 12.22
N TYR A 172 -2.03 25.34 13.33
CA TYR A 172 -2.77 24.09 13.54
C TYR A 172 -3.84 23.85 12.44
N TRP A 173 -4.68 24.86 12.17
CA TRP A 173 -5.73 24.74 11.15
C TRP A 173 -5.16 24.61 9.74
N THR A 174 -4.09 25.36 9.43
CA THR A 174 -3.39 25.27 8.14
C THR A 174 -2.79 23.87 7.93
N LEU A 175 -2.12 23.32 8.94
CA LEU A 175 -1.57 21.97 8.89
C LEU A 175 -2.68 20.91 8.77
N SER A 176 -3.82 21.11 9.46
CA SER A 176 -4.97 20.19 9.33
C SER A 176 -5.54 20.19 7.91
N ALA A 177 -5.72 21.38 7.31
CA ALA A 177 -6.16 21.47 5.91
C ALA A 177 -5.13 20.87 4.94
N LEU A 178 -3.83 21.14 5.14
CA LEU A 178 -2.76 20.60 4.32
C LEU A 178 -2.68 19.05 4.44
N ALA A 179 -2.87 18.50 5.65
CA ALA A 179 -2.94 17.05 5.84
C ALA A 179 -4.07 16.44 5.01
N GLY A 180 -5.28 17.03 5.07
CA GLY A 180 -6.41 16.60 4.25
C GLY A 180 -6.08 16.67 2.76
N LEU A 181 -5.54 17.79 2.29
CA LEU A 181 -5.20 17.97 0.86
C LEU A 181 -4.16 16.97 0.37
N VAL A 182 -3.07 16.74 1.13
CA VAL A 182 -2.01 15.77 0.77
C VAL A 182 -2.57 14.35 0.71
N VAL A 183 -3.40 13.98 1.69
CA VAL A 183 -4.05 12.66 1.69
C VAL A 183 -5.04 12.56 0.53
N GLY A 184 -5.80 13.60 0.21
CA GLY A 184 -6.71 13.62 -0.93
C GLY A 184 -6.00 13.46 -2.27
N ILE A 185 -4.85 14.11 -2.46
CA ILE A 185 -4.01 13.89 -3.65
C ILE A 185 -3.47 12.45 -3.66
N GLY A 186 -2.99 11.94 -2.51
CA GLY A 186 -2.56 10.55 -2.38
C GLY A 186 -3.65 9.54 -2.72
N THR A 187 -4.91 9.87 -2.39
CA THR A 187 -6.09 9.03 -2.71
C THR A 187 -6.31 8.88 -4.21
N LEU A 188 -5.91 9.88 -5.01
CA LEU A 188 -5.93 9.76 -6.48
C LEU A 188 -4.90 8.76 -7.03
N PHE A 189 -3.93 8.32 -6.22
CA PHE A 189 -2.97 7.26 -6.56
C PHE A 189 -3.37 5.92 -5.90
N ARG A 190 -3.83 5.97 -4.63
CA ARG A 190 -4.26 4.79 -3.86
C ARG A 190 -5.51 5.13 -3.03
N PRO A 191 -6.66 4.50 -3.33
CA PRO A 191 -7.94 4.80 -2.67
C PRO A 191 -7.94 4.64 -1.15
N GLU A 192 -7.07 3.81 -0.60
CA GLU A 192 -6.98 3.54 0.84
C GLU A 192 -6.13 4.55 1.62
N THR A 193 -5.51 5.55 0.99
CA THR A 193 -4.72 6.61 1.65
C THR A 193 -5.48 7.35 2.76
N PRO A 194 -6.82 7.58 2.71
CA PRO A 194 -7.59 8.21 3.80
C PRO A 194 -7.54 7.47 5.14
N LEU A 195 -7.10 6.22 5.17
CA LEU A 195 -6.87 5.48 6.41
C LEU A 195 -5.91 6.22 7.37
N LEU A 196 -4.96 7.00 6.83
CA LEU A 196 -4.08 7.88 7.61
C LEU A 196 -4.85 8.96 8.38
N LEU A 197 -5.87 9.58 7.77
CA LEU A 197 -6.71 10.57 8.44
C LEU A 197 -7.58 9.91 9.51
N ILE A 198 -8.23 8.81 9.15
CA ILE A 198 -9.15 8.08 10.04
C ILE A 198 -8.40 7.66 11.31
N THR A 199 -7.24 7.04 11.17
CA THR A 199 -6.43 6.59 12.31
C THR A 199 -5.93 7.75 13.16
N THR A 200 -5.50 8.83 12.53
CA THR A 200 -5.06 10.04 13.26
C THR A 200 -6.20 10.67 14.04
N LEU A 201 -7.36 10.84 13.44
CA LEU A 201 -8.56 11.40 14.09
C LEU A 201 -9.05 10.49 15.22
N ALA A 202 -8.98 9.16 15.07
CA ALA A 202 -9.33 8.23 16.14
C ALA A 202 -8.39 8.36 17.33
N VAL A 203 -7.07 8.44 17.08
CA VAL A 203 -6.07 8.65 18.13
C VAL A 203 -6.27 10.01 18.80
N MET A 204 -6.45 11.09 18.04
CA MET A 204 -6.74 12.44 18.57
C MET A 204 -8.05 12.45 19.38
N GLY A 205 -9.11 11.78 18.88
CA GLY A 205 -10.39 11.67 19.56
C GLY A 205 -10.26 11.08 20.96
N PHE A 206 -9.39 10.09 21.14
CA PHE A 206 -9.20 9.45 22.42
C PHE A 206 -8.83 10.42 23.56
N TRP A 207 -7.96 11.42 23.31
CA TRP A 207 -7.62 12.40 24.34
C TRP A 207 -8.46 13.68 24.26
N MET A 208 -8.79 14.18 23.08
CA MET A 208 -9.57 15.42 22.95
C MET A 208 -10.98 15.28 23.54
N LEU A 209 -11.64 14.13 23.32
CA LEU A 209 -12.97 13.86 23.89
C LEU A 209 -12.91 13.75 25.43
N ARG A 210 -11.85 13.14 25.96
CA ARG A 210 -11.64 13.04 27.42
C ARG A 210 -11.41 14.41 28.10
N HIS A 211 -10.87 15.39 27.35
CA HIS A 211 -10.63 16.74 27.85
C HIS A 211 -11.76 17.71 27.47
N GLY A 212 -12.89 17.22 26.95
CA GLY A 212 -14.04 18.06 26.58
C GLY A 212 -13.86 18.86 25.29
N GLU A 213 -12.80 18.63 24.51
CA GLU A 213 -12.49 19.36 23.28
C GLU A 213 -13.21 18.76 22.03
N TRP A 214 -14.39 18.19 22.19
CA TRP A 214 -15.11 17.52 21.12
C TRP A 214 -15.41 18.40 19.91
N LYS A 215 -15.72 19.70 20.14
CA LYS A 215 -15.98 20.67 19.07
C LYS A 215 -14.73 20.87 18.19
N ARG A 216 -13.58 21.02 18.83
CA ARG A 216 -12.29 21.19 18.13
C ARG A 216 -11.93 19.93 17.36
N TRP A 217 -12.12 18.74 17.94
CA TRP A 217 -11.92 17.47 17.26
C TRP A 217 -12.83 17.34 16.03
N LEU A 218 -14.13 17.63 16.16
CA LEU A 218 -15.08 17.59 15.07
C LEU A 218 -14.72 18.56 13.94
N LEU A 219 -14.38 19.81 14.27
CA LEU A 219 -13.97 20.81 13.29
C LEU A 219 -12.68 20.42 12.60
N THR A 220 -11.72 19.81 13.30
CA THR A 220 -10.49 19.28 12.70
C THR A 220 -10.82 18.16 11.71
N GLY A 221 -11.68 17.23 12.09
CA GLY A 221 -12.13 16.13 11.22
C GLY A 221 -12.86 16.65 9.98
N LEU A 222 -13.77 17.60 10.14
CA LEU A 222 -14.49 18.23 9.02
C LEU A 222 -13.51 18.96 8.07
N LEU A 223 -12.59 19.73 8.60
CA LEU A 223 -11.60 20.47 7.80
C LEU A 223 -10.70 19.51 7.02
N MET A 224 -10.17 18.46 7.68
CA MET A 224 -9.36 17.43 7.02
C MET A 224 -10.17 16.67 5.96
N GLY A 225 -11.40 16.28 6.28
CA GLY A 225 -12.28 15.57 5.37
C GLY A 225 -12.65 16.39 4.13
N CYS A 226 -13.06 17.65 4.33
CA CYS A 226 -13.35 18.58 3.22
C CYS A 226 -12.11 18.82 2.36
N ALA A 227 -10.95 19.08 2.96
CA ALA A 227 -9.71 19.28 2.22
C ALA A 227 -9.27 18.01 1.46
N CYS A 228 -9.50 16.83 2.03
CA CYS A 228 -9.25 15.54 1.36
C CYS A 228 -10.20 15.33 0.16
N ALA A 229 -11.45 15.76 0.26
CA ALA A 229 -12.43 15.64 -0.82
C ALA A 229 -12.12 16.55 -2.02
N VAL A 230 -11.50 17.72 -1.81
CA VAL A 230 -11.25 18.71 -2.88
C VAL A 230 -10.56 18.10 -4.11
N PRO A 231 -9.45 17.37 -4.01
CA PRO A 231 -8.80 16.76 -5.20
C PRO A 231 -9.66 15.67 -5.88
N LEU A 232 -10.62 15.07 -5.15
CA LEU A 232 -11.48 14.02 -5.69
C LEU A 232 -12.68 14.57 -6.47
N VAL A 233 -13.06 15.83 -6.24
CA VAL A 233 -14.24 16.47 -6.88
C VAL A 233 -14.18 16.40 -8.40
N PRO A 234 -13.10 16.77 -9.10
CA PRO A 234 -13.04 16.69 -10.56
C PRO A 234 -13.25 15.27 -11.08
N TRP A 235 -12.72 14.28 -10.39
CA TRP A 235 -12.87 12.87 -10.72
C TRP A 235 -14.33 12.39 -10.52
N ALA A 236 -14.92 12.72 -9.39
CA ALA A 236 -16.33 12.40 -9.12
C ALA A 236 -17.29 13.05 -10.13
N ILE A 237 -17.06 14.31 -10.49
CA ILE A 237 -17.83 15.01 -11.52
C ILE A 237 -17.69 14.31 -12.88
N ARG A 238 -16.44 13.97 -13.27
CA ARG A 238 -16.20 13.24 -14.52
C ARG A 238 -16.99 11.91 -14.55
N ASN A 239 -16.95 11.14 -13.48
CA ASN A 239 -17.67 9.86 -13.41
C ASN A 239 -19.19 10.07 -13.47
N ALA A 240 -19.71 11.04 -12.74
CA ALA A 240 -21.14 11.37 -12.79
C ALA A 240 -21.63 11.82 -14.18
N VAL A 241 -20.81 12.60 -14.90
CA VAL A 241 -21.17 13.11 -16.24
C VAL A 241 -20.98 12.05 -17.33
N THR A 242 -19.89 11.25 -17.25
CA THR A 242 -19.50 10.34 -18.34
C THR A 242 -20.07 8.94 -18.17
N LEU A 243 -20.14 8.45 -16.93
CA LEU A 243 -20.61 7.10 -16.61
C LEU A 243 -22.02 7.09 -16.00
N HIS A 244 -22.57 8.28 -15.70
CA HIS A 244 -23.84 8.46 -14.98
C HIS A 244 -23.85 7.82 -13.58
N GLU A 245 -22.66 7.69 -12.95
CA GLU A 245 -22.48 7.10 -11.65
C GLU A 245 -21.76 8.06 -10.70
N PHE A 246 -22.25 8.21 -9.48
CA PHE A 246 -21.52 8.93 -8.42
C PHE A 246 -20.46 8.02 -7.80
N GLN A 247 -19.27 7.98 -8.40
CA GLN A 247 -18.16 7.15 -7.98
C GLN A 247 -16.91 8.03 -7.75
N PRO A 248 -16.64 8.49 -6.50
CA PRO A 248 -15.50 9.36 -6.20
C PRO A 248 -14.16 8.63 -6.14
N LEU A 249 -14.18 7.29 -6.05
CA LEU A 249 -13.02 6.41 -6.06
C LEU A 249 -13.15 5.38 -7.18
N ALA A 250 -12.20 4.46 -7.30
CA ALA A 250 -12.40 3.26 -8.12
C ALA A 250 -13.39 2.31 -7.41
N PRO A 251 -14.20 1.54 -8.14
CA PRO A 251 -15.02 0.49 -7.56
C PRO A 251 -14.11 -0.56 -6.90
N LYS A 252 -14.65 -1.27 -5.90
CA LYS A 252 -13.89 -2.29 -5.17
C LYS A 252 -13.52 -3.45 -6.09
N ASP A 253 -14.52 -3.94 -6.79
CA ASP A 253 -14.44 -5.09 -7.69
C ASP A 253 -14.59 -4.53 -9.12
N ALA A 254 -13.45 -4.04 -9.67
CA ALA A 254 -13.41 -3.38 -10.98
C ALA A 254 -13.16 -4.42 -12.07
N THR A 255 -14.17 -4.63 -12.92
CA THR A 255 -14.11 -5.52 -14.09
C THR A 255 -13.96 -4.72 -15.39
N LEU A 256 -13.41 -5.34 -16.42
CA LEU A 256 -13.39 -4.76 -17.76
C LEU A 256 -14.83 -4.73 -18.33
N PRO A 257 -15.14 -3.79 -19.23
CA PRO A 257 -16.45 -3.75 -19.87
C PRO A 257 -16.77 -5.07 -20.61
N GLY A 258 -17.86 -5.71 -20.24
CA GLY A 258 -18.28 -7.01 -20.79
C GLY A 258 -17.98 -8.21 -19.89
N GLU A 259 -17.18 -8.04 -18.85
CA GLU A 259 -16.94 -9.07 -17.84
C GLU A 259 -17.96 -8.96 -16.71
N ILE A 260 -18.32 -10.09 -16.12
CA ILE A 260 -19.11 -10.10 -14.88
C ILE A 260 -18.22 -9.80 -13.67
N ASP A 261 -18.82 -9.33 -12.59
CA ASP A 261 -18.15 -9.22 -11.29
C ASP A 261 -18.05 -10.62 -10.64
N PRO A 262 -16.86 -11.23 -10.50
CA PRO A 262 -16.68 -12.63 -10.11
C PRO A 262 -16.82 -12.83 -8.59
N LYS A 263 -17.93 -12.41 -8.01
CA LYS A 263 -18.16 -12.42 -6.54
C LYS A 263 -18.12 -13.81 -5.93
N GLY A 264 -18.66 -14.79 -6.64
CA GLY A 264 -18.66 -16.18 -6.20
C GLY A 264 -17.26 -16.77 -6.20
N PHE A 265 -16.52 -16.58 -7.29
CA PHE A 265 -15.14 -17.00 -7.42
C PHE A 265 -14.24 -16.36 -6.34
N MET A 266 -14.32 -15.05 -6.16
CA MET A 266 -13.59 -14.34 -5.11
C MET A 266 -13.99 -14.78 -3.70
N ALA A 267 -15.27 -15.09 -3.46
CA ALA A 267 -15.73 -15.63 -2.18
C ALA A 267 -15.15 -17.02 -1.91
N TRP A 268 -15.06 -17.87 -2.94
CA TRP A 268 -14.42 -19.19 -2.84
C TRP A 268 -12.92 -19.07 -2.55
N GLU A 269 -12.20 -18.19 -3.22
CA GLU A 269 -10.79 -17.92 -2.97
C GLU A 269 -10.52 -17.45 -1.54
N ARG A 270 -11.41 -16.64 -0.97
CA ARG A 270 -11.30 -16.20 0.45
C ARG A 270 -11.26 -17.36 1.43
N THR A 271 -11.77 -18.52 1.07
CA THR A 271 -11.79 -19.70 1.96
C THR A 271 -10.45 -20.43 2.04
N TRP A 272 -9.50 -20.17 1.11
CA TRP A 272 -8.24 -20.91 1.03
C TRP A 272 -7.02 -20.08 0.61
N LEU A 273 -7.20 -19.04 -0.21
CA LEU A 273 -6.10 -18.25 -0.78
C LEU A 273 -5.38 -17.42 0.29
N TYR A 274 -4.09 -17.67 0.50
CA TYR A 274 -3.24 -16.90 1.43
C TYR A 274 -1.78 -16.76 0.97
N ARG A 275 -1.41 -17.30 -0.19
CA ARG A 275 -0.07 -17.20 -0.77
C ARG A 275 -0.13 -16.39 -2.05
N VAL A 276 0.78 -15.44 -2.22
CA VAL A 276 0.87 -14.65 -3.46
C VAL A 276 1.16 -15.51 -4.69
N ARG A 277 1.92 -16.62 -4.54
CA ARG A 277 2.17 -17.55 -5.64
C ARG A 277 0.87 -18.09 -6.23
N ASP A 278 -0.08 -18.45 -5.36
CA ASP A 278 -1.35 -19.03 -5.79
C ASP A 278 -2.21 -18.01 -6.54
N CYS A 279 -1.97 -16.68 -6.33
CA CYS A 279 -2.61 -15.63 -7.11
C CYS A 279 -2.20 -15.67 -8.59
N TYR A 280 -0.94 -15.93 -8.87
CA TYR A 280 -0.44 -16.06 -10.27
C TYR A 280 -1.02 -17.29 -11.00
N LEU A 281 -1.41 -18.31 -10.23
CA LEU A 281 -1.86 -19.58 -10.79
C LEU A 281 -3.37 -19.65 -10.99
N VAL A 282 -4.13 -18.87 -10.22
CA VAL A 282 -5.61 -18.97 -10.20
C VAL A 282 -6.26 -17.59 -10.45
N PRO A 283 -6.37 -16.64 -9.49
CA PRO A 283 -7.13 -15.41 -9.72
C PRO A 283 -6.62 -14.53 -10.86
N TRP A 284 -5.32 -14.46 -11.06
CA TRP A 284 -4.77 -13.59 -12.11
C TRP A 284 -4.80 -14.18 -13.51
N LYS A 285 -5.21 -15.44 -13.65
CA LYS A 285 -5.51 -16.07 -14.95
C LYS A 285 -6.98 -15.90 -15.35
N LEU A 286 -7.85 -15.56 -14.40
CA LEU A 286 -9.29 -15.44 -14.67
C LEU A 286 -9.57 -14.43 -15.79
N ASN A 287 -10.37 -14.83 -16.77
CA ASN A 287 -10.73 -14.08 -17.98
C ASN A 287 -9.54 -13.72 -18.92
N ASP A 288 -8.37 -14.37 -18.74
CA ASP A 288 -7.18 -14.13 -19.58
C ASP A 288 -6.53 -15.44 -20.03
N GLU A 289 -6.38 -16.42 -19.12
CA GLU A 289 -5.71 -17.69 -19.36
C GLU A 289 -6.51 -18.88 -18.81
N SER A 290 -6.20 -20.07 -19.29
CA SER A 290 -6.75 -21.31 -18.74
C SER A 290 -6.26 -21.57 -17.31
N ILE A 291 -7.13 -22.09 -16.45
CA ILE A 291 -6.83 -22.47 -15.07
C ILE A 291 -6.81 -23.99 -14.98
N GLY A 292 -5.63 -24.55 -14.71
CA GLY A 292 -5.48 -26.00 -14.51
C GLY A 292 -5.92 -26.43 -13.11
N LEU A 293 -6.60 -27.57 -13.00
CA LEU A 293 -6.99 -28.13 -11.71
C LEU A 293 -5.78 -28.45 -10.82
N ASP A 294 -4.63 -28.76 -11.42
CA ASP A 294 -3.37 -29.04 -10.71
C ASP A 294 -2.65 -27.76 -10.24
N ASP A 295 -3.01 -26.60 -10.78
CA ASP A 295 -2.54 -25.29 -10.32
C ASP A 295 -3.18 -24.89 -8.98
N ILE A 296 -4.34 -25.47 -8.67
CA ILE A 296 -5.11 -25.17 -7.47
C ILE A 296 -4.56 -25.99 -6.29
N PRO A 297 -4.17 -25.36 -5.19
CA PRO A 297 -3.62 -26.08 -4.04
C PRO A 297 -4.66 -26.98 -3.35
N ALA A 298 -4.19 -28.09 -2.79
CA ALA A 298 -5.06 -29.07 -2.13
C ALA A 298 -5.93 -28.46 -1.01
N GLU A 299 -5.46 -27.38 -0.35
CA GLU A 299 -6.21 -26.64 0.67
C GLU A 299 -7.49 -25.95 0.14
N ALA A 300 -7.62 -25.80 -1.19
CA ALA A 300 -8.81 -25.27 -1.84
C ALA A 300 -10.00 -26.26 -1.83
N PHE A 301 -9.78 -27.50 -1.46
CA PHE A 301 -10.79 -28.55 -1.45
C PHE A 301 -10.87 -29.19 -0.06
N ASP A 302 -12.09 -29.38 0.47
CA ASP A 302 -12.34 -30.10 1.71
C ASP A 302 -12.75 -31.57 1.44
N THR A 303 -13.34 -31.82 0.27
CA THR A 303 -13.80 -33.15 -0.13
C THR A 303 -13.49 -33.44 -1.61
N PRO A 304 -13.45 -34.72 -2.04
CA PRO A 304 -13.30 -35.07 -3.43
C PRO A 304 -14.42 -34.49 -4.32
N GLU A 305 -15.65 -34.44 -3.83
CA GLU A 305 -16.82 -33.92 -4.55
C GLU A 305 -16.67 -32.40 -4.84
N GLU A 306 -16.06 -31.63 -3.93
CA GLU A 306 -15.72 -30.23 -4.22
C GLU A 306 -14.72 -30.12 -5.37
N LYS A 307 -13.71 -30.98 -5.37
CA LYS A 307 -12.71 -31.00 -6.43
C LYS A 307 -13.33 -31.34 -7.80
N GLU A 308 -14.27 -32.32 -7.83
CA GLU A 308 -15.00 -32.68 -9.05
C GLU A 308 -15.89 -31.52 -9.55
N ARG A 309 -16.59 -30.82 -8.65
CA ARG A 309 -17.41 -29.65 -9.02
C ARG A 309 -16.56 -28.52 -9.60
N VAL A 310 -15.43 -28.21 -8.98
CA VAL A 310 -14.50 -27.19 -9.50
C VAL A 310 -13.93 -27.64 -10.84
N ALA A 311 -13.56 -28.92 -11.00
CA ALA A 311 -13.07 -29.45 -12.27
C ALA A 311 -14.09 -29.27 -13.41
N ALA A 312 -15.37 -29.56 -13.15
CA ALA A 312 -16.44 -29.41 -14.14
C ALA A 312 -16.67 -27.94 -14.55
N VAL A 313 -16.60 -27.00 -13.59
CA VAL A 313 -16.70 -25.56 -13.91
C VAL A 313 -15.50 -25.08 -14.69
N LEU A 314 -14.27 -25.51 -14.31
CA LEU A 314 -13.07 -25.10 -15.01
C LEU A 314 -12.97 -25.68 -16.41
N GLU A 315 -13.54 -26.86 -16.65
CA GLU A 315 -13.65 -27.44 -18.02
C GLU A 315 -14.48 -26.53 -18.91
N GLN A 316 -15.63 -26.02 -18.43
CA GLN A 316 -16.48 -25.09 -19.17
C GLN A 316 -15.81 -23.72 -19.35
N TYR A 317 -15.29 -23.13 -18.29
CA TYR A 317 -14.57 -21.87 -18.32
C TYR A 317 -13.37 -21.89 -19.30
N ASN A 318 -12.59 -22.98 -19.33
CA ASN A 318 -11.41 -23.09 -20.18
C ASN A 318 -11.72 -23.18 -21.68
N ASP A 319 -12.97 -23.43 -22.06
CA ASP A 319 -13.40 -23.48 -23.48
C ASP A 319 -13.45 -22.08 -24.11
N ASP A 320 -13.91 -21.05 -23.35
CA ASP A 320 -14.05 -19.68 -23.86
C ASP A 320 -13.28 -18.62 -23.07
N LEU A 321 -12.64 -19.00 -21.96
CA LEU A 321 -11.83 -18.16 -21.07
C LEU A 321 -12.62 -16.96 -20.51
N THR A 322 -13.93 -17.11 -20.32
CA THR A 322 -14.79 -16.05 -19.83
C THR A 322 -15.73 -16.61 -18.76
N LEU A 323 -15.57 -16.15 -17.53
CA LEU A 323 -16.43 -16.56 -16.42
C LEU A 323 -17.85 -16.02 -16.63
N ASN A 324 -18.86 -16.88 -16.57
CA ASN A 324 -20.26 -16.51 -16.67
C ASN A 324 -20.98 -16.57 -15.31
N GLU A 325 -22.23 -16.06 -15.25
CA GLU A 325 -23.00 -16.00 -13.99
C GLU A 325 -23.32 -17.39 -13.41
N GLU A 326 -23.52 -18.41 -14.26
CA GLU A 326 -23.83 -19.76 -13.79
C GLU A 326 -22.60 -20.42 -13.13
N GLU A 327 -21.43 -20.24 -13.71
CA GLU A 327 -20.15 -20.70 -13.17
C GLU A 327 -19.81 -19.98 -11.87
N ASP A 328 -19.99 -18.64 -11.80
CA ASP A 328 -19.74 -17.85 -10.58
C ASP A 328 -20.66 -18.28 -9.44
N GLU A 329 -21.94 -18.62 -9.72
CA GLU A 329 -22.86 -19.10 -8.70
C GLU A 329 -22.45 -20.46 -8.12
N VAL A 330 -21.81 -21.35 -8.92
CA VAL A 330 -21.23 -22.61 -8.39
C VAL A 330 -20.10 -22.31 -7.40
N PHE A 331 -19.21 -21.38 -7.73
CA PHE A 331 -18.17 -20.92 -6.80
C PHE A 331 -18.78 -20.25 -5.55
N ALA A 332 -19.82 -19.45 -5.71
CA ALA A 332 -20.53 -18.84 -4.58
C ALA A 332 -21.13 -19.91 -3.64
N GLN A 333 -21.73 -20.97 -4.20
CA GLN A 333 -22.24 -22.06 -3.40
C GLN A 333 -21.14 -22.81 -2.66
N LEU A 334 -20.04 -23.14 -3.34
CA LEU A 334 -18.85 -23.77 -2.71
C LEU A 334 -18.32 -22.91 -1.54
N ALA A 335 -18.22 -21.59 -1.75
CA ALA A 335 -17.79 -20.66 -0.71
C ALA A 335 -18.70 -20.69 0.52
N ARG A 336 -20.04 -20.72 0.33
CA ARG A 336 -21.03 -20.82 1.42
C ARG A 336 -20.89 -22.14 2.17
N GLU A 337 -20.80 -23.26 1.46
CA GLU A 337 -20.66 -24.60 2.06
C GLU A 337 -19.38 -24.73 2.87
N ARG A 338 -18.24 -24.29 2.34
CA ARG A 338 -16.91 -24.29 3.01
C ARG A 338 -16.92 -23.40 4.25
N THR A 339 -17.49 -22.20 4.12
CA THR A 339 -17.59 -21.26 5.25
C THR A 339 -18.50 -21.78 6.34
N ALA A 340 -19.62 -22.40 6.00
CA ALA A 340 -20.54 -23.01 6.96
C ALA A 340 -19.88 -24.18 7.74
N ARG A 341 -19.06 -25.01 7.07
CA ARG A 341 -18.33 -26.09 7.72
C ARG A 341 -17.17 -25.60 8.59
N HIS A 342 -16.46 -24.55 8.16
CA HIS A 342 -15.26 -24.05 8.83
C HIS A 342 -15.22 -22.53 8.96
N PRO A 343 -16.14 -21.88 9.72
CA PRO A 343 -16.24 -20.43 9.78
C PRO A 343 -14.98 -19.75 10.34
N LEU A 344 -14.34 -20.35 11.35
CA LEU A 344 -13.09 -19.83 11.92
C LEU A 344 -11.93 -19.87 10.92
N ARG A 345 -11.91 -20.86 10.02
CA ARG A 345 -10.92 -20.88 8.95
C ARG A 345 -11.08 -19.69 8.04
N THR A 346 -12.28 -19.45 7.52
CA THR A 346 -12.55 -18.38 6.55
C THR A 346 -12.40 -16.98 7.16
N TYR A 347 -12.93 -16.75 8.37
CA TYR A 347 -12.96 -15.41 8.95
C TYR A 347 -11.78 -15.06 9.85
N LEU A 348 -10.97 -16.04 10.28
CA LEU A 348 -9.84 -15.79 11.19
C LEU A 348 -8.52 -16.35 10.65
N TRP A 349 -8.45 -17.67 10.38
CA TRP A 349 -7.16 -18.30 10.10
C TRP A 349 -6.58 -17.93 8.73
N ILE A 350 -7.39 -17.91 7.66
CA ILE A 350 -6.92 -17.51 6.33
C ILE A 350 -6.52 -16.02 6.30
N PRO A 351 -7.33 -15.06 6.81
CA PRO A 351 -6.91 -13.66 6.96
C PRO A 351 -5.61 -13.47 7.76
N LEU A 352 -5.44 -14.18 8.87
CA LEU A 352 -4.19 -14.13 9.65
C LEU A 352 -2.99 -14.67 8.87
N ARG A 353 -3.15 -15.79 8.15
CA ARG A 353 -2.10 -16.33 7.29
C ARG A 353 -1.71 -15.38 6.17
N ARG A 354 -2.68 -14.68 5.55
CA ARG A 354 -2.43 -13.63 4.56
C ARG A 354 -1.54 -12.53 5.13
N VAL A 355 -1.90 -11.98 6.29
CA VAL A 355 -1.13 -10.93 6.96
C VAL A 355 0.28 -11.42 7.27
N VAL A 356 0.43 -12.59 7.88
CA VAL A 356 1.75 -13.15 8.20
C VAL A 356 2.59 -13.29 6.94
N ARG A 357 2.00 -13.79 5.83
CA ARG A 357 2.71 -13.94 4.56
C ARG A 357 3.10 -12.59 3.96
N MET A 358 2.25 -11.57 4.00
CA MET A 358 2.58 -10.24 3.50
C MET A 358 3.69 -9.54 4.31
N TRP A 359 3.70 -9.72 5.64
CA TRP A 359 4.73 -9.12 6.49
C TRP A 359 6.07 -9.85 6.48
N PHE A 360 6.02 -11.19 6.54
CA PHE A 360 7.21 -12.05 6.67
C PHE A 360 7.50 -12.78 5.35
N THR A 361 7.84 -12.01 4.31
CA THR A 361 8.20 -12.50 2.98
C THR A 361 9.56 -11.94 2.55
N PRO A 362 10.29 -12.62 1.67
CA PRO A 362 11.55 -12.11 1.12
C PRO A 362 11.38 -10.87 0.21
N ARG A 363 10.17 -10.57 -0.27
CA ARG A 363 9.89 -9.44 -1.17
C ARG A 363 10.74 -9.47 -2.45
N ILE A 364 10.75 -10.62 -3.10
CA ILE A 364 11.50 -10.88 -4.33
C ILE A 364 10.60 -10.85 -5.58
N GLU A 365 9.33 -10.48 -5.44
CA GLU A 365 8.31 -10.52 -6.49
C GLU A 365 8.66 -9.74 -7.76
N LEU A 366 9.57 -8.77 -7.68
CA LEU A 366 10.06 -7.99 -8.81
C LEU A 366 11.50 -8.36 -9.23
N LEU A 367 12.07 -9.38 -8.62
CA LEU A 367 13.41 -9.84 -8.95
C LEU A 367 13.31 -11.09 -9.83
N PRO A 368 14.27 -11.30 -10.73
CA PRO A 368 14.32 -12.50 -11.58
C PRO A 368 14.82 -13.72 -10.80
N VAL A 369 14.23 -13.98 -9.64
CA VAL A 369 14.56 -15.11 -8.76
C VAL A 369 13.29 -15.77 -8.27
N SER A 370 13.29 -17.08 -8.21
CA SER A 370 12.19 -17.91 -7.73
C SER A 370 12.67 -18.77 -6.57
N GLY A 371 12.39 -18.36 -5.35
CA GLY A 371 12.81 -19.09 -4.15
C GLY A 371 11.74 -19.15 -3.09
N ASN A 372 11.80 -20.16 -2.25
CA ASN A 372 11.01 -20.26 -1.03
C ASN A 372 11.94 -20.35 0.18
N VAL A 373 11.57 -19.69 1.28
CA VAL A 373 12.40 -19.72 2.49
C VAL A 373 12.38 -21.12 3.14
N PHE A 374 11.28 -21.85 3.00
CA PHE A 374 11.08 -23.18 3.58
C PHE A 374 10.45 -24.14 2.59
N PRO A 375 10.89 -25.41 2.53
CA PRO A 375 11.99 -26.04 3.29
C PRO A 375 13.36 -25.71 2.69
N LEU A 376 14.28 -25.20 3.50
CA LEU A 376 15.61 -24.75 3.07
C LEU A 376 16.43 -25.82 2.38
N ALA A 377 16.49 -27.02 2.92
CA ALA A 377 17.37 -28.07 2.43
C ALA A 377 17.03 -28.47 0.98
N LYS A 378 15.76 -28.72 0.69
CA LYS A 378 15.32 -29.13 -0.66
C LYS A 378 15.58 -28.05 -1.71
N MET A 379 15.27 -26.80 -1.39
CA MET A 379 15.43 -25.65 -2.30
C MET A 379 16.89 -25.34 -2.58
N TRP A 380 17.78 -25.59 -1.59
CA TRP A 380 19.21 -25.37 -1.74
C TRP A 380 19.89 -26.32 -2.72
N ASP A 381 19.33 -27.54 -2.85
CA ASP A 381 19.82 -28.54 -3.81
C ASP A 381 19.34 -28.25 -5.25
N GLU A 382 18.18 -27.61 -5.41
CA GLU A 382 17.59 -27.33 -6.74
C GLU A 382 18.21 -26.08 -7.39
N ASP A 383 18.26 -24.94 -6.67
CA ASP A 383 18.87 -23.69 -7.14
C ASP A 383 19.49 -22.90 -5.98
N PRO A 384 20.79 -23.07 -5.70
CA PRO A 384 21.47 -22.43 -4.58
C PRO A 384 21.57 -20.90 -4.72
N VAL A 385 21.58 -20.35 -5.94
CA VAL A 385 21.70 -18.90 -6.14
C VAL A 385 20.37 -18.22 -5.79
N ASP A 386 19.28 -18.68 -6.37
CA ASP A 386 17.94 -18.15 -6.09
C ASP A 386 17.59 -18.33 -4.61
N GLN A 387 17.92 -19.49 -4.04
CA GLN A 387 17.71 -19.74 -2.62
C GLN A 387 18.56 -18.82 -1.73
N GLY A 388 19.81 -18.56 -2.11
CA GLY A 388 20.69 -17.64 -1.40
C GLY A 388 20.14 -16.21 -1.39
N VAL A 389 19.69 -15.71 -2.55
CA VAL A 389 19.07 -14.38 -2.69
C VAL A 389 17.77 -14.31 -1.88
N THR A 390 16.89 -15.29 -2.01
CA THR A 390 15.63 -15.34 -1.29
C THR A 390 15.84 -15.32 0.23
N THR A 391 16.78 -16.12 0.73
CA THR A 391 17.11 -16.19 2.15
C THR A 391 17.71 -14.88 2.66
N PHE A 392 18.62 -14.26 1.89
CA PHE A 392 19.20 -12.97 2.23
C PHE A 392 18.11 -11.88 2.33
N PHE A 393 17.22 -11.77 1.35
CA PHE A 393 16.15 -10.78 1.36
C PHE A 393 15.13 -11.02 2.48
N PHE A 394 14.85 -12.29 2.82
CA PHE A 394 14.01 -12.61 3.96
C PHE A 394 14.60 -12.10 5.28
N PHE A 395 15.88 -12.42 5.56
CA PHE A 395 16.53 -11.93 6.78
C PHE A 395 16.72 -10.42 6.79
N LEU A 396 16.93 -9.79 5.62
CA LEU A 396 16.96 -8.35 5.51
C LEU A 396 15.62 -7.72 5.86
N ASN A 397 14.49 -8.30 5.42
CA ASN A 397 13.16 -7.85 5.84
C ASN A 397 12.97 -7.98 7.35
N ILE A 398 13.33 -9.14 7.94
CA ILE A 398 13.30 -9.34 9.40
C ILE A 398 14.16 -8.30 10.12
N PHE A 399 15.34 -8.01 9.61
CA PHE A 399 16.22 -6.99 10.18
C PHE A 399 15.54 -5.61 10.26
N TYR A 400 14.88 -5.16 9.19
CA TYR A 400 14.14 -3.89 9.20
C TYR A 400 12.98 -3.91 10.21
N LEU A 401 12.23 -5.01 10.30
CA LEU A 401 11.13 -5.16 11.26
C LEU A 401 11.64 -5.15 12.72
N VAL A 402 12.70 -5.87 13.02
CA VAL A 402 13.33 -5.90 14.35
C VAL A 402 13.89 -4.53 14.72
N LEU A 403 14.55 -3.86 13.76
CA LEU A 403 15.09 -2.52 13.96
C LEU A 403 13.98 -1.50 14.27
N ALA A 404 12.84 -1.59 13.55
CA ALA A 404 11.67 -0.77 13.82
C ALA A 404 11.08 -1.03 15.21
N ALA A 405 10.90 -2.30 15.58
CA ALA A 405 10.41 -2.69 16.90
C ALA A 405 11.32 -2.18 18.04
N TRP A 406 12.64 -2.28 17.85
CA TRP A 406 13.61 -1.73 18.80
C TRP A 406 13.51 -0.20 18.90
N GLY A 407 13.36 0.49 17.77
CA GLY A 407 13.13 1.93 17.75
C GLY A 407 11.85 2.35 18.49
N VAL A 408 10.75 1.62 18.28
CA VAL A 408 9.48 1.82 19.03
C VAL A 408 9.71 1.64 20.53
N TRP A 409 10.43 0.58 20.94
CA TRP A 409 10.74 0.35 22.35
C TRP A 409 11.57 1.48 22.97
N LYS A 410 12.53 2.07 22.25
CA LYS A 410 13.28 3.24 22.70
C LYS A 410 12.38 4.48 22.82
N LEU A 411 11.51 4.74 21.81
CA LEU A 411 10.57 5.85 21.80
C LEU A 411 9.54 5.76 22.93
N TRP A 412 9.06 4.57 23.27
CA TRP A 412 8.04 4.35 24.28
C TRP A 412 8.38 4.94 25.67
N LYS A 413 9.67 5.03 25.96
CA LYS A 413 10.18 5.61 27.23
C LYS A 413 9.94 7.11 27.36
N TRP A 414 9.60 7.82 26.26
CA TRP A 414 9.48 9.27 26.22
C TRP A 414 8.01 9.71 26.13
N PRO A 415 7.49 10.45 27.15
CA PRO A 415 6.09 10.89 27.15
C PRO A 415 5.73 11.81 25.97
N GLY A 416 6.62 12.74 25.59
CA GLY A 416 6.36 13.74 24.55
C GLY A 416 6.08 13.16 23.16
N VAL A 417 6.61 11.99 22.84
CA VAL A 417 6.43 11.34 21.52
C VAL A 417 5.21 10.41 21.46
N ARG A 418 4.53 10.16 22.58
CA ARG A 418 3.46 9.14 22.66
C ARG A 418 2.31 9.38 21.68
N ALA A 419 1.94 10.64 21.44
CA ALA A 419 0.90 10.97 20.46
C ALA A 419 1.32 10.58 19.03
N ALA A 420 2.52 10.97 18.62
CA ALA A 420 3.10 10.65 17.33
C ALA A 420 3.23 9.11 17.15
N LEU A 421 3.75 8.46 18.19
CA LEU A 421 3.91 7.00 18.20
C LEU A 421 2.56 6.29 18.08
N ALA A 422 1.52 6.76 18.81
CA ALA A 422 0.18 6.21 18.74
C ALA A 422 -0.43 6.36 17.33
N VAL A 423 -0.26 7.51 16.67
CA VAL A 423 -0.76 7.75 15.30
C VAL A 423 -0.12 6.75 14.34
N LEU A 424 1.21 6.65 14.35
CA LEU A 424 1.92 5.78 13.40
C LEU A 424 1.69 4.29 13.66
N LEU A 425 1.68 3.86 14.93
CA LEU A 425 1.39 2.46 15.28
C LEU A 425 -0.06 2.10 14.98
N PHE A 426 -1.00 2.99 15.27
CA PHE A 426 -2.41 2.72 14.97
C PHE A 426 -2.66 2.67 13.46
N TYR A 427 -1.96 3.50 12.67
CA TYR A 427 -2.00 3.37 11.21
C TYR A 427 -1.47 2.02 10.74
N ILE A 428 -0.31 1.56 11.22
CA ILE A 428 0.25 0.25 10.87
C ILE A 428 -0.74 -0.87 11.24
N LEU A 429 -1.32 -0.79 12.45
CA LEU A 429 -2.31 -1.77 12.90
C LEU A 429 -3.57 -1.75 12.03
N ALA A 430 -4.16 -0.58 11.79
CA ALA A 430 -5.37 -0.44 11.00
C ALA A 430 -5.17 -0.89 9.55
N ARG A 431 -4.01 -0.56 8.94
CA ARG A 431 -3.66 -1.06 7.62
C ARG A 431 -3.47 -2.57 7.61
N THR A 432 -2.82 -3.13 8.63
CA THR A 432 -2.66 -4.58 8.78
C THR A 432 -4.03 -5.27 8.88
N VAL A 433 -4.96 -4.70 9.67
CA VAL A 433 -6.34 -5.21 9.77
C VAL A 433 -7.07 -5.06 8.42
N PHE A 434 -6.95 -3.92 7.76
CA PHE A 434 -7.53 -3.72 6.42
C PHE A 434 -7.02 -4.79 5.43
N LEU A 435 -5.73 -5.10 5.43
CA LEU A 435 -5.15 -6.10 4.56
C LEU A 435 -5.63 -7.53 4.84
N THR A 436 -6.27 -7.80 5.98
CA THR A 436 -6.94 -9.11 6.21
C THR A 436 -8.16 -9.30 5.30
N THR A 437 -8.75 -8.20 4.83
CA THR A 437 -9.98 -8.21 4.01
C THR A 437 -9.70 -8.30 2.52
N VAL A 438 -8.45 -8.13 2.09
CA VAL A 438 -8.06 -8.20 0.67
C VAL A 438 -7.96 -9.65 0.23
N GLU A 439 -8.48 -9.98 -0.94
CA GLU A 439 -8.50 -11.32 -1.51
C GLU A 439 -7.08 -11.77 -1.91
N THR A 440 -6.36 -10.92 -2.63
CA THR A 440 -5.02 -11.20 -3.13
C THR A 440 -3.94 -10.70 -2.16
N PRO A 441 -3.20 -11.57 -1.48
CA PRO A 441 -2.23 -11.20 -0.44
C PRO A 441 -0.89 -10.75 -1.01
N GLU A 442 -0.86 -9.63 -1.73
CA GLU A 442 0.37 -9.12 -2.31
C GLU A 442 1.28 -8.43 -1.28
N PRO A 443 2.58 -8.80 -1.22
CA PRO A 443 3.54 -8.20 -0.30
C PRO A 443 3.69 -6.68 -0.44
N ARG A 444 3.48 -6.13 -1.65
CA ARG A 444 3.58 -4.70 -1.94
C ARG A 444 2.64 -3.82 -1.10
N TYR A 445 1.49 -4.35 -0.68
CA TYR A 445 0.51 -3.58 0.08
C TYR A 445 0.99 -3.14 1.47
N VAL A 446 1.99 -3.81 2.03
CA VAL A 446 2.60 -3.46 3.32
C VAL A 446 3.63 -2.32 3.18
N LEU A 447 4.12 -2.03 1.97
CA LEU A 447 5.18 -1.04 1.74
C LEU A 447 4.81 0.38 2.17
N GLU A 448 3.53 0.72 2.19
CA GLU A 448 3.05 2.01 2.69
C GLU A 448 3.26 2.18 4.21
N CYS A 449 3.55 1.11 4.96
CA CYS A 449 3.97 1.17 6.36
C CYS A 449 5.48 1.45 6.51
N PHE A 450 6.28 1.24 5.46
CA PHE A 450 7.74 1.34 5.53
C PHE A 450 8.25 2.74 5.94
N PRO A 451 7.63 3.87 5.54
CA PRO A 451 8.05 5.17 6.04
C PRO A 451 8.07 5.25 7.57
N ALA A 452 7.03 4.75 8.23
CA ALA A 452 6.98 4.70 9.69
C ALA A 452 8.01 3.70 10.27
N LEU A 453 8.13 2.50 9.69
CA LEU A 453 9.08 1.47 10.14
C LEU A 453 10.52 1.96 10.07
N LEU A 454 10.92 2.56 8.95
CA LEU A 454 12.27 3.08 8.75
C LEU A 454 12.57 4.27 9.68
N ALA A 455 11.56 5.17 9.90
CA ALA A 455 11.67 6.25 10.86
C ALA A 455 11.80 5.75 12.30
N PHE A 456 11.11 4.67 12.68
CA PHE A 456 11.29 4.00 13.97
C PHE A 456 12.69 3.39 14.08
N GLY A 457 13.13 2.64 13.07
CA GLY A 457 14.46 2.03 13.05
C GLY A 457 15.59 3.04 13.20
N ALA A 458 15.44 4.24 12.66
CA ALA A 458 16.41 5.32 12.78
C ALA A 458 16.68 5.74 14.24
N GLN A 459 15.70 5.55 15.14
CA GLN A 459 15.82 5.93 16.55
C GLN A 459 16.83 5.09 17.31
N VAL A 460 17.10 3.88 16.82
CA VAL A 460 18.14 3.01 17.42
C VAL A 460 19.52 3.68 17.38
N PHE A 461 19.78 4.45 16.32
CA PHE A 461 21.06 5.14 16.10
C PHE A 461 21.09 6.57 16.65
N ALA A 462 19.90 7.16 16.96
CA ALA A 462 19.77 8.55 17.35
C ALA A 462 19.57 8.76 18.85
N LEU A 463 18.82 7.88 19.52
CA LEU A 463 18.55 7.95 20.94
C LEU A 463 19.60 7.19 21.73
N HIS A 464 20.28 7.90 22.64
CA HIS A 464 21.14 7.26 23.65
C HIS A 464 20.28 6.59 24.73
N ASP A 465 20.78 5.54 25.34
CA ASP A 465 20.10 4.92 26.48
C ASP A 465 20.05 5.94 27.65
N SER A 466 18.84 6.14 28.17
CA SER A 466 18.52 7.12 29.24
C SER A 466 19.23 6.86 30.59
N ASN A 467 20.09 5.84 30.67
CA ASN A 467 20.87 5.52 31.88
C ASN A 467 22.20 6.28 31.99
N GLN A 468 22.59 7.07 30.99
CA GLN A 468 23.71 8.00 31.17
C GLN A 468 23.11 9.31 31.73
N LYS A 469 23.18 9.47 33.07
CA LYS A 469 22.97 10.76 33.72
C LYS A 469 23.87 11.79 33.02
N PRO A 470 23.37 13.00 32.74
CA PRO A 470 24.27 14.06 32.27
C PRO A 470 25.31 14.30 33.34
N ALA A 471 26.60 14.23 32.92
CA ALA A 471 27.72 14.68 33.73
C ALA A 471 27.64 16.20 33.93
#